data_d26c421da0d95384b9bdd4b33eb5d3d3
#
_entry.id   d26c421da0d95384b9bdd4b33eb5d3d3
#
_cell.length_a   1.000
_cell.length_b   1.000
_cell.length_c   1.000
_cell.angle_alpha   90.00
_cell.angle_beta   90.00
_cell.angle_gamma   90.00
#
_symmetry.space_group_name_H-M   'P 1'
#
loop_
_entity.id
_entity.type
_entity.pdbx_description
1 polymer ?
#
loop_
_entity_poly.entity_id
_entity_poly.type
_entity_poly.pdbx_seq_one_letter_code
_entity_poly.pdbx_strand_id
1 'polypeptide(L)'
;SPDSFASLALSPQPITPQPEAPQVLAPQALAPQVVAPQRMTDDLDRLLEVLPAEVQQALAKPQARDQLLEVVLDLGRVPEARYPVRVMALGENPVTRADLEAVIDQLGSFGGDNRAGIERTLHRISAIRNRLGAVVGLTCRVGRAVFGTVAMVRDLLDSNQSLLLMGRPGVGKTTALREIARVLADDLGKRV
;
A
#
# COMPACT_ATOMS: atom_id res chain seq x y z
N SER A 1 -37.80 44.93 85.86
CA SER A 1 -37.58 45.28 84.48
C SER A 1 -36.13 44.96 84.11
N PRO A 2 -35.73 44.40 83.10
CA PRO A 2 -36.05 44.34 81.68
C PRO A 2 -35.85 43.00 80.99
N ASP A 3 -36.68 42.84 80.08
CA ASP A 3 -36.60 42.25 78.75
C ASP A 3 -35.62 41.09 78.39
N SER A 4 -36.35 40.01 78.26
CA SER A 4 -35.84 38.78 77.66
C SER A 4 -35.90 38.86 76.11
N PHE A 5 -34.76 38.93 75.43
CA PHE A 5 -34.70 38.69 74.00
C PHE A 5 -34.26 37.23 73.77
N ALA A 6 -35.24 36.41 73.41
CA ALA A 6 -35.00 35.07 72.91
C ALA A 6 -34.46 35.14 71.47
N SER A 7 -33.18 34.76 71.30
CA SER A 7 -32.54 34.62 70.00
C SER A 7 -33.00 33.26 69.38
N LEU A 8 -33.84 33.34 68.33
CA LEU A 8 -34.20 32.21 67.51
C LEU A 8 -32.99 31.85 66.59
N ALA A 9 -32.25 30.85 67.01
CA ALA A 9 -31.26 30.25 66.14
C ALA A 9 -31.96 29.40 65.05
N LEU A 10 -31.97 29.87 63.83
CA LEU A 10 -32.36 29.03 62.69
C LEU A 10 -31.23 27.99 62.44
N SER A 11 -31.58 26.73 62.65
CA SER A 11 -30.74 25.60 62.20
C SER A 11 -30.68 25.55 60.69
N PRO A 12 -29.50 25.39 60.12
CA PRO A 12 -29.39 25.22 58.67
C PRO A 12 -30.05 23.89 58.25
N GLN A 13 -30.93 23.95 57.26
CA GLN A 13 -31.56 22.82 56.64
C GLN A 13 -30.51 22.02 55.85
N PRO A 14 -30.56 20.69 55.81
CA PRO A 14 -29.65 19.90 55.00
C PRO A 14 -29.94 20.14 53.53
N ILE A 15 -28.86 20.50 52.79
CA ILE A 15 -28.87 20.65 51.35
C ILE A 15 -29.06 19.25 50.74
N THR A 16 -30.23 19.04 50.14
CA THR A 16 -30.46 17.83 49.32
C THR A 16 -29.54 17.85 48.14
N PRO A 17 -28.77 16.81 47.87
CA PRO A 17 -27.93 16.77 46.66
C PRO A 17 -28.84 16.81 45.42
N GLN A 18 -28.60 17.79 44.57
CA GLN A 18 -29.20 17.81 43.24
C GLN A 18 -28.73 16.58 42.47
N PRO A 19 -29.61 15.95 41.66
CA PRO A 19 -29.19 14.87 40.78
C PRO A 19 -28.14 15.41 39.77
N GLU A 20 -26.97 14.87 39.82
CA GLU A 20 -25.94 15.11 38.81
C GLU A 20 -26.54 14.84 37.43
N ALA A 21 -26.44 15.83 36.56
CA ALA A 21 -26.78 15.66 35.16
C ALA A 21 -25.91 14.53 34.56
N PRO A 22 -26.49 13.66 33.72
CA PRO A 22 -25.73 12.59 33.12
C PRO A 22 -24.54 13.18 32.38
N GLN A 23 -23.34 12.84 32.82
CA GLN A 23 -22.10 13.14 32.07
C GLN A 23 -22.19 12.40 30.76
N VAL A 24 -22.47 13.14 29.70
CA VAL A 24 -22.29 12.66 28.34
C VAL A 24 -20.80 12.42 28.16
N LEU A 25 -20.38 11.17 28.29
CA LEU A 25 -19.03 10.75 27.88
C LEU A 25 -18.91 11.12 26.40
N ALA A 26 -18.17 12.19 26.14
CA ALA A 26 -17.73 12.48 24.78
C ALA A 26 -17.08 11.22 24.22
N PRO A 27 -17.45 10.77 23.02
CA PRO A 27 -16.79 9.63 22.42
C PRO A 27 -15.31 9.97 22.33
N GLN A 28 -14.50 9.25 23.09
CA GLN A 28 -13.05 9.27 22.90
C GLN A 28 -12.85 8.77 21.48
N ALA A 29 -12.58 9.70 20.57
CA ALA A 29 -12.11 9.36 19.24
C ALA A 29 -10.81 8.57 19.45
N LEU A 30 -10.90 7.25 19.38
CA LEU A 30 -9.71 6.42 19.16
C LEU A 30 -9.08 7.00 17.90
N ALA A 31 -7.96 7.69 18.07
CA ALA A 31 -7.14 8.06 16.95
C ALA A 31 -6.90 6.77 16.14
N PRO A 32 -7.21 6.74 14.85
CA PRO A 32 -7.00 5.54 14.07
C PRO A 32 -5.51 5.22 14.19
N GLN A 33 -5.20 4.10 14.82
CA GLN A 33 -3.87 3.53 14.73
C GLN A 33 -3.68 3.23 13.26
N VAL A 34 -2.89 4.06 12.60
CA VAL A 34 -2.43 3.81 11.24
C VAL A 34 -1.53 2.59 11.35
N VAL A 35 -2.12 1.41 11.22
CA VAL A 35 -1.35 0.18 11.03
C VAL A 35 -0.61 0.41 9.73
N ALA A 36 0.71 0.56 9.82
CA ALA A 36 1.55 0.71 8.65
C ALA A 36 1.24 -0.47 7.71
N PRO A 37 0.89 -0.20 6.45
CA PRO A 37 0.48 -1.26 5.54
C PRO A 37 1.62 -2.27 5.42
N GLN A 38 1.36 -3.51 5.83
CA GLN A 38 2.31 -4.60 5.64
C GLN A 38 2.45 -4.83 4.13
N ARG A 39 3.61 -4.53 3.60
CA ARG A 39 3.93 -4.76 2.19
C ARG A 39 4.30 -6.22 2.04
N MET A 40 3.49 -7.02 1.38
CA MET A 40 3.91 -8.35 0.93
C MET A 40 4.70 -8.19 -0.37
N THR A 41 5.90 -8.75 -0.38
CA THR A 41 6.84 -8.73 -1.52
C THR A 41 6.93 -10.10 -2.17
N ASP A 42 5.97 -10.98 -1.91
CA ASP A 42 6.03 -12.39 -2.27
C ASP A 42 6.12 -12.62 -3.79
N ASP A 43 5.67 -11.65 -4.58
CA ASP A 43 5.72 -11.74 -6.04
C ASP A 43 7.03 -11.19 -6.64
N LEU A 44 7.92 -10.58 -5.85
CA LEU A 44 9.16 -9.98 -6.37
C LEU A 44 10.09 -11.01 -6.97
N ASP A 45 10.14 -12.22 -6.44
CA ASP A 45 10.95 -13.30 -6.97
C ASP A 45 10.59 -13.60 -8.42
N ARG A 46 9.32 -13.57 -8.78
CA ARG A 46 8.85 -13.73 -10.17
C ARG A 46 9.35 -12.65 -11.11
N LEU A 47 9.47 -11.41 -10.62
CA LEU A 47 10.08 -10.34 -11.39
C LEU A 47 11.58 -10.58 -11.57
N LEU A 48 12.27 -11.01 -10.51
CA LEU A 48 13.70 -11.25 -10.56
C LEU A 48 14.05 -12.40 -11.50
N GLU A 49 13.26 -13.46 -11.55
CA GLU A 49 13.47 -14.63 -12.42
C GLU A 49 13.59 -14.26 -13.90
N VAL A 50 12.89 -13.22 -14.36
CA VAL A 50 12.93 -12.77 -15.75
C VAL A 50 14.08 -11.82 -16.06
N LEU A 51 14.80 -11.32 -15.05
CA LEU A 51 15.88 -10.35 -15.20
C LEU A 51 17.23 -11.04 -15.43
N PRO A 52 18.23 -10.33 -16.00
CA PRO A 52 19.58 -10.89 -16.18
C PRO A 52 20.21 -11.36 -14.87
N ALA A 53 21.03 -12.41 -14.92
CA ALA A 53 21.62 -13.06 -13.74
C ALA A 53 22.40 -12.10 -12.83
N GLU A 54 23.13 -11.14 -13.40
CA GLU A 54 23.87 -10.13 -12.64
C GLU A 54 22.91 -9.26 -11.80
N VAL A 55 21.78 -8.87 -12.38
CA VAL A 55 20.72 -8.11 -11.70
C VAL A 55 20.09 -8.94 -10.59
N GLN A 56 19.81 -10.22 -10.85
CA GLN A 56 19.28 -11.14 -9.84
C GLN A 56 20.23 -11.25 -8.63
N GLN A 57 21.54 -11.40 -8.88
CA GLN A 57 22.55 -11.49 -7.84
C GLN A 57 22.67 -10.22 -7.02
N ALA A 58 22.65 -9.06 -7.67
CA ALA A 58 22.69 -7.75 -6.98
C ALA A 58 21.47 -7.54 -6.10
N LEU A 59 20.30 -8.04 -6.51
CA LEU A 59 19.03 -7.95 -5.76
C LEU A 59 18.75 -9.18 -4.89
N ALA A 60 19.69 -10.09 -4.72
CA ALA A 60 19.53 -11.29 -3.88
C ALA A 60 19.35 -10.93 -2.39
N LYS A 61 19.98 -9.85 -1.93
CA LYS A 61 19.91 -9.42 -0.51
C LYS A 61 18.58 -8.77 -0.20
N PRO A 62 17.91 -9.12 0.94
CA PRO A 62 16.64 -8.52 1.34
C PRO A 62 16.66 -6.98 1.41
N GLN A 63 17.76 -6.39 1.85
CA GLN A 63 17.94 -4.94 1.95
C GLN A 63 17.93 -4.24 0.59
N ALA A 64 18.37 -4.94 -0.48
CA ALA A 64 18.32 -4.42 -1.84
C ALA A 64 16.90 -4.48 -2.43
N ARG A 65 16.06 -5.36 -1.91
CA ARG A 65 14.65 -5.53 -2.31
C ARG A 65 13.70 -4.56 -1.60
N ASP A 66 14.11 -4.14 -0.39
CA ASP A 66 13.29 -3.21 0.39
C ASP A 66 13.14 -1.87 -0.35
N GLN A 67 11.91 -1.41 -0.43
CA GLN A 67 11.55 -0.16 -1.12
C GLN A 67 11.97 -0.07 -2.60
N LEU A 68 12.37 -1.17 -3.25
CA LEU A 68 12.66 -1.18 -4.68
C LEU A 68 11.41 -0.76 -5.48
N LEU A 69 11.51 0.30 -6.27
CA LEU A 69 10.41 0.81 -7.10
C LEU A 69 10.44 0.24 -8.50
N GLU A 70 11.61 0.28 -9.12
CA GLU A 70 11.79 -0.22 -10.49
C GLU A 70 13.23 -0.61 -10.76
N VAL A 71 13.40 -1.51 -11.73
CA VAL A 71 14.68 -1.86 -12.34
C VAL A 71 14.68 -1.34 -13.78
N VAL A 72 15.75 -0.66 -14.16
CA VAL A 72 15.91 -0.09 -15.50
C VAL A 72 17.07 -0.82 -16.22
N LEU A 73 16.77 -1.31 -17.41
CA LEU A 73 17.70 -1.96 -18.31
C LEU A 73 17.75 -1.13 -19.60
N ASP A 74 18.78 -0.31 -19.77
CA ASP A 74 18.99 0.48 -20.98
C ASP A 74 20.18 -0.08 -21.76
N LEU A 75 20.00 -0.31 -23.05
CA LEU A 75 21.05 -0.86 -23.94
C LEU A 75 22.33 -0.03 -23.85
N GLY A 76 23.45 -0.67 -23.54
CA GLY A 76 24.76 -0.04 -23.42
C GLY A 76 24.98 0.74 -22.12
N ARG A 77 24.07 0.65 -21.14
CA ARG A 77 24.22 1.23 -19.80
C ARG A 77 24.18 0.16 -18.73
N VAL A 78 24.82 0.42 -17.60
CA VAL A 78 24.76 -0.47 -16.43
C VAL A 78 23.31 -0.51 -15.92
N PRO A 79 22.79 -1.71 -15.57
CA PRO A 79 21.46 -1.84 -14.98
C PRO A 79 21.32 -1.01 -13.69
N GLU A 80 20.17 -0.39 -13.51
CA GLU A 80 19.89 0.46 -12.34
C GLU A 80 18.66 0.00 -11.56
N ALA A 81 18.78 -0.02 -10.21
CA ALA A 81 17.64 -0.10 -9.30
C ALA A 81 17.27 1.29 -8.80
N ARG A 82 15.98 1.62 -8.87
CA ARG A 82 15.45 2.89 -8.39
C ARG A 82 14.62 2.70 -7.12
N TYR A 83 14.91 3.54 -6.15
CA TYR A 83 14.25 3.62 -4.85
C TYR A 83 13.66 5.02 -4.64
N PRO A 84 12.84 5.27 -3.61
CA PRO A 84 12.23 6.59 -3.39
C PRO A 84 13.21 7.76 -3.34
N VAL A 85 14.42 7.54 -2.81
CA VAL A 85 15.42 8.59 -2.57
C VAL A 85 16.81 8.28 -3.13
N ARG A 86 16.97 7.15 -3.82
CA ARG A 86 18.29 6.74 -4.36
C ARG A 86 18.16 5.93 -5.64
N VAL A 87 19.23 5.94 -6.41
CA VAL A 87 19.46 5.02 -7.54
C VAL A 87 20.72 4.22 -7.24
N MET A 88 20.72 2.95 -7.58
CA MET A 88 21.85 2.02 -7.34
C MET A 88 22.13 1.24 -8.63
N ALA A 89 23.40 1.20 -9.03
CA ALA A 89 23.85 0.31 -10.09
C ALA A 89 23.75 -1.16 -9.64
N LEU A 90 23.29 -2.04 -10.54
CA LEU A 90 23.06 -3.46 -10.27
C LEU A 90 24.12 -4.35 -10.91
N GLY A 91 25.31 -3.85 -11.11
CA GLY A 91 26.42 -4.56 -11.71
C GLY A 91 27.47 -3.61 -12.27
N GLU A 92 28.40 -4.15 -13.03
CA GLU A 92 29.46 -3.39 -13.69
C GLU A 92 29.35 -3.47 -15.22
N ASN A 93 28.62 -4.46 -15.72
CA ASN A 93 28.50 -4.71 -17.15
C ASN A 93 27.33 -3.95 -17.77
N PRO A 94 27.53 -3.31 -18.92
CA PRO A 94 26.42 -2.69 -19.65
C PRO A 94 25.44 -3.73 -20.17
N VAL A 95 24.15 -3.39 -20.15
CA VAL A 95 23.08 -4.21 -20.73
C VAL A 95 23.33 -4.42 -22.21
N THR A 96 23.32 -5.66 -22.63
CA THR A 96 23.47 -6.06 -24.04
C THR A 96 22.11 -6.23 -24.71
N ARG A 97 22.12 -6.35 -26.04
CA ARG A 97 20.89 -6.68 -26.78
C ARG A 97 20.39 -8.07 -26.40
N ALA A 98 21.29 -9.04 -26.21
CA ALA A 98 20.93 -10.40 -25.80
C ALA A 98 20.22 -10.41 -24.42
N ASP A 99 20.64 -9.56 -23.48
CA ASP A 99 19.98 -9.45 -22.19
C ASP A 99 18.53 -8.95 -22.33
N LEU A 100 18.30 -7.93 -23.17
CA LEU A 100 16.95 -7.43 -23.42
C LEU A 100 16.07 -8.47 -24.12
N GLU A 101 16.61 -9.17 -25.12
CA GLU A 101 15.90 -10.23 -25.85
C GLU A 101 15.54 -11.39 -24.92
N ALA A 102 16.45 -11.83 -24.05
CA ALA A 102 16.19 -12.88 -23.07
C ALA A 102 15.05 -12.53 -22.09
N VAL A 103 14.95 -11.27 -21.67
CA VAL A 103 13.84 -10.80 -20.84
C VAL A 103 12.54 -10.78 -21.63
N ILE A 104 12.57 -10.28 -22.86
CA ILE A 104 11.38 -10.18 -23.75
C ILE A 104 10.82 -11.57 -24.05
N ASP A 105 11.68 -12.54 -24.33
CA ASP A 105 11.26 -13.91 -24.66
C ASP A 105 10.51 -14.57 -23.49
N GLN A 106 10.89 -14.26 -22.26
CA GLN A 106 10.20 -14.77 -21.06
C GLN A 106 8.86 -14.09 -20.79
N LEU A 107 8.68 -12.84 -21.23
CA LEU A 107 7.46 -12.07 -21.01
C LEU A 107 6.38 -12.33 -22.06
N GLY A 108 6.75 -12.83 -23.22
CA GLY A 108 5.89 -12.95 -24.37
C GLY A 108 5.69 -11.62 -25.10
N SER A 109 4.46 -11.36 -25.59
CA SER A 109 4.19 -10.17 -26.40
C SER A 109 3.86 -8.95 -25.55
N PHE A 110 4.43 -7.81 -25.96
CA PHE A 110 4.02 -6.51 -25.43
C PHE A 110 2.69 -6.06 -26.07
N GLY A 111 1.81 -5.46 -25.27
CA GLY A 111 0.60 -4.84 -25.77
C GLY A 111 0.88 -3.64 -26.69
N GLY A 112 -0.18 -3.11 -27.32
CA GLY A 112 -0.07 -1.92 -28.18
C GLY A 112 0.44 -0.66 -27.47
N ASP A 113 0.43 -0.65 -26.14
CA ASP A 113 0.97 0.40 -25.26
C ASP A 113 2.43 0.15 -24.84
N ASN A 114 3.11 -0.81 -25.47
CA ASN A 114 4.47 -1.27 -25.13
C ASN A 114 4.64 -1.77 -23.70
N ARG A 115 3.60 -2.37 -23.13
CA ARG A 115 3.62 -2.92 -21.77
C ARG A 115 3.38 -4.42 -21.77
N ALA A 116 4.04 -5.10 -20.85
CA ALA A 116 3.82 -6.50 -20.52
C ALA A 116 3.66 -6.64 -19.02
N GLY A 117 2.88 -7.61 -18.58
CA GLY A 117 2.77 -8.02 -17.18
C GLY A 117 3.42 -9.37 -16.97
N ILE A 118 3.75 -9.68 -15.73
CA ILE A 118 4.09 -11.02 -15.30
C ILE A 118 2.84 -11.65 -14.71
N GLU A 119 2.47 -12.83 -15.21
CA GLU A 119 1.24 -13.51 -14.81
C GLU A 119 1.13 -13.66 -13.31
N ARG A 120 -0.05 -13.38 -12.76
CA ARG A 120 -0.37 -13.44 -11.32
C ARG A 120 0.45 -12.50 -10.44
N THR A 121 0.98 -11.43 -11.00
CA THR A 121 1.69 -10.40 -10.25
C THR A 121 1.13 -9.00 -10.57
N LEU A 122 1.54 -8.01 -9.77
CA LEU A 122 1.25 -6.61 -10.04
C LEU A 122 2.41 -5.89 -10.74
N HIS A 123 3.46 -6.64 -11.10
CA HIS A 123 4.61 -6.09 -11.80
C HIS A 123 4.24 -5.69 -13.22
N ARG A 124 4.88 -4.65 -13.71
CA ARG A 124 4.68 -4.15 -15.06
C ARG A 124 6.01 -3.83 -15.71
N ILE A 125 6.21 -4.35 -16.89
CA ILE A 125 7.40 -4.09 -17.69
C ILE A 125 6.98 -3.23 -18.88
N SER A 126 7.69 -2.14 -19.10
CA SER A 126 7.48 -1.21 -20.21
C SER A 126 8.69 -1.23 -21.12
N ALA A 127 8.48 -1.46 -22.42
CA ALA A 127 9.53 -1.42 -23.42
C ALA A 127 9.73 0.00 -23.98
N ILE A 128 10.98 0.41 -24.02
CA ILE A 128 11.41 1.64 -24.71
C ILE A 128 11.92 1.22 -26.08
N ARG A 129 11.33 1.78 -27.14
CA ARG A 129 11.69 1.49 -28.54
C ARG A 129 12.36 2.67 -29.20
N ASN A 130 13.28 2.38 -30.09
CA ASN A 130 13.85 3.36 -30.97
C ASN A 130 12.91 3.66 -32.15
N ARG A 131 13.32 4.59 -33.02
CA ARG A 131 12.53 5.01 -34.21
C ARG A 131 12.27 3.86 -35.20
N LEU A 132 13.08 2.81 -35.18
CA LEU A 132 12.94 1.62 -36.02
C LEU A 132 12.07 0.53 -35.38
N GLY A 133 11.51 0.79 -34.18
CA GLY A 133 10.68 -0.15 -33.43
C GLY A 133 11.44 -1.19 -32.61
N ALA A 134 12.77 -1.21 -32.67
CA ALA A 134 13.58 -2.13 -31.85
C ALA A 134 13.57 -1.70 -30.38
N VAL A 135 13.45 -2.65 -29.46
CA VAL A 135 13.55 -2.40 -28.02
C VAL A 135 15.00 -2.03 -27.68
N VAL A 136 15.17 -0.88 -27.04
CA VAL A 136 16.46 -0.36 -26.57
C VAL A 136 16.51 -0.19 -25.06
N GLY A 137 15.44 -0.46 -24.37
CA GLY A 137 15.39 -0.43 -22.92
C GLY A 137 14.12 -1.07 -22.38
N LEU A 138 14.18 -1.48 -21.11
CA LEU A 138 13.08 -2.01 -20.34
C LEU A 138 13.02 -1.31 -18.99
N THR A 139 11.82 -0.92 -18.57
CA THR A 139 11.56 -0.43 -17.21
C THR A 139 10.66 -1.43 -16.52
N CYS A 140 11.20 -2.11 -15.52
CA CYS A 140 10.53 -3.16 -14.76
C CYS A 140 10.03 -2.59 -13.44
N ARG A 141 8.76 -2.18 -13.38
CA ARG A 141 8.16 -1.58 -12.19
C ARG A 141 7.69 -2.66 -11.22
N VAL A 142 8.13 -2.53 -9.97
CA VAL A 142 7.67 -3.40 -8.89
C VAL A 142 6.25 -2.99 -8.48
N GLY A 143 5.30 -3.88 -8.76
CA GLY A 143 3.94 -3.77 -8.22
C GLY A 143 3.90 -4.41 -6.85
N ARG A 144 3.34 -3.71 -5.86
CA ARG A 144 3.13 -4.23 -4.52
C ARG A 144 1.67 -4.18 -4.17
N ALA A 145 1.15 -5.28 -3.62
CA ALA A 145 -0.11 -5.25 -2.93
C ALA A 145 0.07 -4.51 -1.59
N VAL A 146 -0.84 -3.61 -1.28
CA VAL A 146 -0.89 -2.93 0.01
C VAL A 146 -1.95 -3.66 0.82
N PHE A 147 -1.56 -4.27 1.93
CA PHE A 147 -2.46 -4.96 2.85
C PHE A 147 -2.74 -4.08 4.06
N GLY A 148 -3.90 -4.27 4.68
CA GLY A 148 -4.28 -3.57 5.91
C GLY A 148 -5.18 -2.35 5.71
N THR A 149 -5.35 -1.84 4.48
CA THR A 149 -6.31 -0.75 4.21
C THR A 149 -7.76 -1.18 4.43
N VAL A 150 -8.05 -2.47 4.29
CA VAL A 150 -9.38 -3.06 4.46
C VAL A 150 -9.71 -3.34 5.92
N ALA A 151 -8.73 -3.38 6.82
CA ALA A 151 -8.97 -3.65 8.25
C ALA A 151 -9.99 -2.68 8.86
N MET A 152 -9.99 -1.43 8.42
CA MET A 152 -10.92 -0.39 8.91
C MET A 152 -12.37 -0.53 8.40
N VAL A 153 -12.58 -1.30 7.35
CA VAL A 153 -13.90 -1.47 6.69
C VAL A 153 -14.32 -2.92 6.62
N ARG A 154 -13.63 -3.82 7.32
CA ARG A 154 -13.91 -5.26 7.27
C ARG A 154 -15.32 -5.61 7.76
N ASP A 155 -15.78 -4.96 8.80
CA ASP A 155 -17.13 -5.08 9.34
C ASP A 155 -18.20 -4.69 8.31
N LEU A 156 -17.91 -3.71 7.46
CA LEU A 156 -18.82 -3.31 6.37
C LEU A 156 -18.90 -4.38 5.27
N LEU A 157 -17.82 -5.13 5.03
CA LEU A 157 -17.80 -6.22 4.04
C LEU A 157 -18.68 -7.41 4.46
N ASP A 158 -18.79 -7.63 5.78
CA ASP A 158 -19.64 -8.67 6.35
C ASP A 158 -21.14 -8.29 6.31
N SER A 159 -21.46 -7.00 6.21
CA SER A 159 -22.85 -6.51 6.23
C SER A 159 -23.66 -6.85 4.98
N ASN A 160 -23.03 -7.34 3.92
CA ASN A 160 -23.63 -7.66 2.62
C ASN A 160 -24.32 -6.45 1.94
N GLN A 161 -23.93 -5.24 2.28
CA GLN A 161 -24.44 -3.99 1.70
C GLN A 161 -23.48 -3.46 0.62
N SER A 162 -24.01 -2.59 -0.25
CA SER A 162 -23.20 -1.90 -1.25
C SER A 162 -22.28 -0.87 -0.58
N LEU A 163 -20.99 -0.88 -0.94
CA LEU A 163 -20.00 0.05 -0.43
C LEU A 163 -19.56 1.02 -1.54
N LEU A 164 -19.69 2.31 -1.29
CA LEU A 164 -19.22 3.36 -2.18
C LEU A 164 -17.94 4.01 -1.64
N LEU A 165 -16.83 3.86 -2.36
CA LEU A 165 -15.55 4.49 -2.03
C LEU A 165 -15.41 5.85 -2.73
N MET A 166 -15.43 6.94 -1.95
CA MET A 166 -15.25 8.29 -2.45
C MET A 166 -13.95 8.90 -1.94
N GLY A 167 -13.35 9.79 -2.74
CA GLY A 167 -12.13 10.51 -2.37
C GLY A 167 -11.44 11.15 -3.58
N ARG A 168 -10.48 12.00 -3.32
CA ARG A 168 -9.69 12.69 -4.35
C ARG A 168 -8.92 11.68 -5.24
N PRO A 169 -8.56 12.04 -6.47
CA PRO A 169 -7.64 11.24 -7.28
C PRO A 169 -6.33 10.96 -6.51
N GLY A 170 -5.78 9.76 -6.67
CA GLY A 170 -4.49 9.38 -6.06
C GLY A 170 -4.52 8.94 -4.59
N VAL A 171 -5.66 9.04 -3.88
CA VAL A 171 -5.73 8.63 -2.44
C VAL A 171 -5.77 7.12 -2.20
N GLY A 172 -5.63 6.30 -3.23
CA GLY A 172 -5.54 4.85 -3.07
C GLY A 172 -6.89 4.11 -3.18
N LYS A 173 -7.96 4.72 -3.70
CA LYS A 173 -9.28 4.05 -3.87
C LYS A 173 -9.19 2.72 -4.63
N THR A 174 -8.47 2.70 -5.74
CA THR A 174 -8.28 1.48 -6.54
C THR A 174 -7.47 0.43 -5.78
N THR A 175 -6.49 0.83 -4.98
CA THR A 175 -5.72 -0.06 -4.12
C THR A 175 -6.62 -0.70 -3.07
N ALA A 176 -7.43 0.10 -2.38
CA ALA A 176 -8.41 -0.39 -1.41
C ALA A 176 -9.43 -1.33 -2.06
N LEU A 177 -9.95 -0.99 -3.26
CA LEU A 177 -10.90 -1.84 -3.97
C LEU A 177 -10.31 -3.21 -4.33
N ARG A 178 -9.05 -3.26 -4.76
CA ARG A 178 -8.37 -4.53 -5.06
C ARG A 178 -8.17 -5.39 -3.82
N GLU A 179 -7.82 -4.78 -2.70
CA GLU A 179 -7.70 -5.50 -1.44
C GLU A 179 -9.05 -6.00 -0.94
N ILE A 180 -10.11 -5.19 -1.07
CA ILE A 180 -11.50 -5.60 -0.77
C ILE A 180 -11.88 -6.82 -1.62
N ALA A 181 -11.62 -6.77 -2.92
CA ALA A 181 -11.91 -7.88 -3.83
C ALA A 181 -11.17 -9.16 -3.40
N ARG A 182 -9.90 -9.06 -3.02
CA ARG A 182 -9.13 -10.17 -2.51
C ARG A 182 -9.74 -10.75 -1.22
N VAL A 183 -10.04 -9.90 -0.24
CA VAL A 183 -10.65 -10.34 1.03
C VAL A 183 -12.00 -11.02 0.79
N LEU A 184 -12.82 -10.47 -0.12
CA LEU A 184 -14.10 -11.08 -0.47
C LEU A 184 -13.93 -12.46 -1.11
N ALA A 185 -12.93 -12.62 -1.99
CA ALA A 185 -12.67 -13.88 -2.67
C ALA A 185 -11.98 -14.91 -1.76
N ASP A 186 -10.88 -14.53 -1.11
CA ASP A 186 -10.00 -15.44 -0.40
C ASP A 186 -10.50 -15.74 1.02
N ASP A 187 -10.89 -14.68 1.77
CA ASP A 187 -11.27 -14.82 3.17
C ASP A 187 -12.77 -15.16 3.34
N LEU A 188 -13.63 -14.59 2.49
CA LEU A 188 -15.09 -14.73 2.60
C LEU A 188 -15.69 -15.65 1.53
N GLY A 189 -14.88 -16.21 0.62
CA GLY A 189 -15.30 -17.17 -0.39
C GLY A 189 -16.36 -16.63 -1.36
N LYS A 190 -16.48 -15.30 -1.50
CA LYS A 190 -17.45 -14.67 -2.39
C LYS A 190 -16.94 -14.62 -3.83
N ARG A 191 -17.83 -14.72 -4.77
CA ARG A 191 -17.50 -14.51 -6.19
C ARG A 191 -17.35 -13.01 -6.46
N VAL A 192 -16.18 -12.59 -6.92
CA VAL A 192 -15.83 -11.20 -7.24
C VAL A 192 -15.55 -11.05 -8.73
#